data_5d75db8311847b3650dcc88cf8cbbc6d
#
_entry.id   5d75db8311847b3650dcc88cf8cbbc6d
#
_cell.length_a   1.000
_cell.length_b   1.000
_cell.length_c   1.000
_cell.angle_alpha   90.00
_cell.angle_beta   90.00
_cell.angle_gamma   90.00
#
_symmetry.space_group_name_H-M   'P 1'
#
loop_
_entity.id
_entity.type
_entity.pdbx_description
1 polymer ?
#
loop_
_entity_poly.entity_id
_entity_poly.type
_entity_poly.pdbx_seq_one_letter_code
_entity_poly.pdbx_strand_id
1 'polypeptide(L)'
;MTNLIKRKKAERRFQLYGIFAVSLSLLFVLTLIVNIFSSGIGGFYKTSFLMEIHFDQKLLKLEDNPSSEQIEDASFRKLISYNFKENFSQYSKDEIKQIKKLFYRKIDKETQSYLLKNPQYLNQKVELLFTASTDIDQIHKGNFNRNIPEKQRSINNFQLGIYDQFIETGKVKKVFNKRYFTSGDSRDPESAGVASSVMGSVFTILICFLLSFPIAIFASIYLEEFAKSGKVTDLIEININNLAAVPSIIFGLLGLGILLNFFGLPRSTSLVGGMVLSFMTLPTIIVACRSSLRAVPPSIREGALALGATKNQVVFHHVLPLAM
;
A
#
# COMPACT_ATOMS: atom_id res chain seq x y z
N MET A 1 -38.83 -40.52 27.68
CA MET A 1 -38.57 -39.09 27.91
C MET A 1 -37.12 -38.79 28.30
N THR A 2 -36.42 -39.60 29.06
CA THR A 2 -35.02 -39.40 29.51
C THR A 2 -33.98 -39.24 28.40
N ASN A 3 -34.12 -39.93 27.27
CA ASN A 3 -33.15 -39.83 26.16
C ASN A 3 -33.24 -38.51 25.38
N LEU A 4 -34.42 -37.89 25.30
CA LEU A 4 -34.61 -36.61 24.59
C LEU A 4 -33.98 -35.43 25.35
N ILE A 5 -34.06 -35.47 26.68
CA ILE A 5 -33.40 -34.44 27.53
C ILE A 5 -31.89 -34.57 27.46
N LYS A 6 -31.33 -35.79 27.46
CA LYS A 6 -29.91 -36.01 27.33
C LYS A 6 -29.39 -35.51 25.97
N ARG A 7 -30.13 -35.76 24.87
CA ARG A 7 -29.77 -35.27 23.51
C ARG A 7 -29.81 -33.73 23.45
N LYS A 8 -30.83 -33.08 23.97
CA LYS A 8 -30.93 -31.62 24.02
C LYS A 8 -29.80 -31.01 24.87
N LYS A 9 -29.38 -31.63 25.97
CA LYS A 9 -28.22 -31.16 26.76
C LYS A 9 -26.89 -31.33 25.99
N ALA A 10 -26.71 -32.43 25.28
CA ALA A 10 -25.53 -32.65 24.45
C ALA A 10 -25.44 -31.63 23.29
N GLU A 11 -26.56 -31.39 22.61
CA GLU A 11 -26.69 -30.37 21.57
C GLU A 11 -26.36 -28.95 22.07
N ARG A 12 -26.89 -28.54 23.22
CA ARG A 12 -26.55 -27.25 23.84
C ARG A 12 -25.05 -27.14 24.17
N ARG A 13 -24.43 -28.22 24.68
CA ARG A 13 -22.97 -28.23 24.93
C ARG A 13 -22.21 -28.05 23.62
N PHE A 14 -22.59 -28.77 22.56
CA PHE A 14 -21.96 -28.64 21.25
C PHE A 14 -22.10 -27.22 20.69
N GLN A 15 -23.30 -26.61 20.79
CA GLN A 15 -23.52 -25.22 20.41
C GLN A 15 -22.65 -24.26 21.22
N LEU A 16 -22.52 -24.48 22.55
CA LEU A 16 -21.65 -23.66 23.41
C LEU A 16 -20.16 -23.80 22.99
N TYR A 17 -19.70 -25.00 22.67
CA TYR A 17 -18.34 -25.18 22.17
C TYR A 17 -18.14 -24.48 20.82
N GLY A 18 -19.13 -24.53 19.92
CA GLY A 18 -19.09 -23.80 18.66
C GLY A 18 -19.03 -22.28 18.86
N ILE A 19 -19.90 -21.75 19.73
CA ILE A 19 -19.92 -20.32 20.07
C ILE A 19 -18.57 -19.91 20.70
N PHE A 20 -18.05 -20.72 21.64
CA PHE A 20 -16.75 -20.43 22.27
C PHE A 20 -15.62 -20.43 21.25
N ALA A 21 -15.56 -21.41 20.35
CA ALA A 21 -14.54 -21.47 19.30
C ALA A 21 -14.59 -20.26 18.36
N VAL A 22 -15.81 -19.85 17.92
CA VAL A 22 -15.99 -18.66 17.08
C VAL A 22 -15.61 -17.40 17.84
N SER A 23 -16.05 -17.26 19.11
CA SER A 23 -15.69 -16.11 19.95
C SER A 23 -14.18 -16.00 20.16
N LEU A 24 -13.50 -17.13 20.38
CA LEU A 24 -12.06 -17.17 20.53
C LEU A 24 -11.33 -16.76 19.24
N SER A 25 -11.79 -17.25 18.09
CA SER A 25 -11.27 -16.84 16.78
C SER A 25 -11.44 -15.36 16.52
N LEU A 26 -12.61 -14.79 16.85
CA LEU A 26 -12.87 -13.36 16.73
C LEU A 26 -11.98 -12.54 17.67
N LEU A 27 -11.73 -13.03 18.90
CA LEU A 27 -10.83 -12.37 19.84
C LEU A 27 -9.39 -12.32 19.29
N PHE A 28 -8.89 -13.41 18.69
CA PHE A 28 -7.57 -13.41 18.04
C PHE A 28 -7.49 -12.43 16.88
N VAL A 29 -8.50 -12.41 16.00
CA VAL A 29 -8.57 -11.45 14.89
C VAL A 29 -8.62 -10.01 15.42
N LEU A 30 -9.43 -9.73 16.42
CA LEU A 30 -9.51 -8.40 17.04
C LEU A 30 -8.19 -7.98 17.65
N THR A 31 -7.53 -8.87 18.39
CA THR A 31 -6.21 -8.61 18.99
C THR A 31 -5.17 -8.31 17.92
N LEU A 32 -5.18 -9.04 16.82
CA LEU A 32 -4.29 -8.81 15.67
C LEU A 32 -4.55 -7.44 15.04
N ILE A 33 -5.83 -7.10 14.80
CA ILE A 33 -6.23 -5.80 14.26
C ILE A 33 -5.78 -4.66 15.18
N VAL A 34 -6.05 -4.77 16.49
CA VAL A 34 -5.65 -3.75 17.47
C VAL A 34 -4.13 -3.58 17.49
N ASN A 35 -3.35 -4.67 17.46
CA ASN A 35 -1.90 -4.59 17.42
C ASN A 35 -1.38 -3.92 16.14
N ILE A 36 -1.95 -4.25 14.98
CA ILE A 36 -1.58 -3.61 13.71
C ILE A 36 -1.88 -2.11 13.76
N PHE A 37 -3.07 -1.73 14.20
CA PHE A 37 -3.45 -0.31 14.27
C PHE A 37 -2.62 0.46 15.29
N SER A 38 -2.41 -0.09 16.50
CA SER A 38 -1.63 0.58 17.55
C SER A 38 -0.18 0.80 17.14
N SER A 39 0.43 -0.17 16.46
CA SER A 39 1.80 -0.06 15.94
C SER A 39 1.88 0.81 14.68
N GLY A 40 0.87 0.75 13.82
CA GLY A 40 0.85 1.43 12.53
C GLY A 40 0.47 2.91 12.59
N ILE A 41 -0.36 3.32 13.56
CA ILE A 41 -0.88 4.70 13.65
C ILE A 41 0.24 5.74 13.80
N GLY A 42 1.35 5.35 14.42
CA GLY A 42 2.55 6.17 14.52
C GLY A 42 3.17 6.56 13.18
N GLY A 43 2.97 5.76 12.13
CA GLY A 43 3.48 6.02 10.77
C GLY A 43 2.79 7.19 10.07
N PHE A 44 1.55 7.51 10.45
CA PHE A 44 0.80 8.64 9.88
C PHE A 44 1.28 10.01 10.36
N TYR A 45 2.14 10.04 11.36
CA TYR A 45 2.73 11.25 11.89
C TYR A 45 4.24 11.16 11.86
N LYS A 46 4.89 12.30 11.71
CA LYS A 46 6.32 12.45 11.80
C LYS A 46 6.67 13.55 12.79
N THR A 47 7.82 13.41 13.44
CA THR A 47 8.41 14.44 14.29
C THR A 47 9.12 15.46 13.40
N SER A 48 8.94 16.75 13.71
CA SER A 48 9.60 17.83 13.02
C SER A 48 10.12 18.85 14.00
N PHE A 49 11.24 19.48 13.66
CA PHE A 49 11.86 20.56 14.42
C PHE A 49 11.52 21.91 13.79
N LEU A 50 11.12 22.87 14.61
CA LEU A 50 10.95 24.25 14.20
C LEU A 50 12.31 24.93 14.27
N MET A 51 12.77 25.49 13.15
CA MET A 51 14.04 26.19 13.05
C MET A 51 13.90 27.39 12.11
N GLU A 52 14.52 28.53 12.51
CA GLU A 52 14.57 29.73 11.69
C GLU A 52 15.60 29.56 10.57
N ILE A 53 15.21 29.89 9.34
CA ILE A 53 16.06 29.87 8.15
C ILE A 53 16.03 31.27 7.51
N HIS A 54 17.20 31.82 7.31
CA HIS A 54 17.42 33.01 6.50
C HIS A 54 17.73 32.58 5.06
N PHE A 55 16.86 32.93 4.13
CA PHE A 55 17.03 32.65 2.70
C PHE A 55 17.93 33.71 2.03
N ASP A 56 19.21 33.76 2.39
CA ASP A 56 20.16 34.70 1.84
C ASP A 56 20.38 34.44 0.34
N GLN A 57 19.98 35.43 -0.46
CA GLN A 57 20.08 35.46 -1.91
C GLN A 57 21.53 35.30 -2.41
N LYS A 58 22.49 35.95 -1.71
CA LYS A 58 23.91 35.91 -2.09
C LYS A 58 24.50 34.52 -1.91
N LEU A 59 24.09 33.81 -0.82
CA LEU A 59 24.52 32.42 -0.60
C LEU A 59 23.94 31.46 -1.63
N LEU A 60 22.73 31.70 -2.09
CA LEU A 60 22.07 30.93 -3.12
C LEU A 60 22.51 31.32 -4.53
N LYS A 61 23.17 32.49 -4.71
CA LYS A 61 23.54 33.09 -6.00
C LYS A 61 22.33 33.26 -6.94
N LEU A 62 21.21 33.71 -6.38
CA LEU A 62 19.99 33.97 -7.11
C LEU A 62 19.85 35.47 -7.45
N GLU A 63 19.03 35.77 -8.44
CA GLU A 63 18.62 37.13 -8.81
C GLU A 63 17.43 37.60 -7.94
N ASP A 64 17.06 38.89 -8.03
CA ASP A 64 15.97 39.47 -7.22
C ASP A 64 14.60 38.78 -7.44
N ASN A 65 14.36 38.31 -8.67
CA ASN A 65 13.17 37.55 -9.03
C ASN A 65 13.58 36.24 -9.74
N PRO A 66 14.03 35.23 -8.98
CA PRO A 66 14.55 34.01 -9.57
C PRO A 66 13.46 33.19 -10.23
N SER A 67 13.76 32.62 -11.39
CA SER A 67 12.90 31.62 -12.01
C SER A 67 12.90 30.31 -11.19
N SER A 68 11.88 29.48 -11.37
CA SER A 68 11.82 28.15 -10.72
C SER A 68 13.05 27.31 -11.05
N GLU A 69 13.55 27.37 -12.29
CA GLU A 69 14.74 26.64 -12.74
C GLU A 69 16.00 27.13 -11.98
N GLN A 70 16.17 28.43 -11.80
CA GLN A 70 17.30 28.99 -11.03
C GLN A 70 17.27 28.52 -9.57
N ILE A 71 16.07 28.42 -8.95
CA ILE A 71 15.94 27.90 -7.59
C ILE A 71 16.23 26.40 -7.53
N GLU A 72 15.84 25.63 -8.55
CA GLU A 72 16.13 24.18 -8.64
C GLU A 72 17.63 23.89 -8.77
N ASP A 73 18.37 24.71 -9.52
CA ASP A 73 19.81 24.58 -9.72
C ASP A 73 20.64 25.12 -8.55
N ALA A 74 20.05 25.91 -7.66
CA ALA A 74 20.76 26.55 -6.56
C ALA A 74 21.22 25.54 -5.49
N SER A 75 22.41 25.79 -4.90
CA SER A 75 23.00 24.93 -3.88
C SER A 75 22.53 25.29 -2.47
N PHE A 76 21.48 24.65 -2.00
CA PHE A 76 20.96 24.84 -0.64
C PHE A 76 21.85 24.29 0.49
N ARG A 77 22.84 23.45 0.19
CA ARG A 77 23.77 22.91 1.20
C ARG A 77 24.59 23.99 1.92
N LYS A 78 25.01 25.04 1.20
CA LYS A 78 25.75 26.17 1.78
C LYS A 78 24.83 27.00 2.67
N LEU A 79 23.62 27.29 2.21
CA LEU A 79 22.59 28.00 2.96
C LEU A 79 22.28 27.27 4.28
N ILE A 80 22.00 25.99 4.24
CA ILE A 80 21.74 25.16 5.43
C ILE A 80 22.94 25.17 6.38
N SER A 81 24.15 25.04 5.86
CA SER A 81 25.36 25.04 6.70
C SER A 81 25.58 26.38 7.38
N TYR A 82 25.25 27.49 6.72
CA TYR A 82 25.29 28.83 7.30
C TYR A 82 24.24 29.00 8.40
N ASN A 83 22.98 28.68 8.11
CA ASN A 83 21.89 28.78 9.08
C ASN A 83 22.10 27.90 10.32
N PHE A 84 22.68 26.69 10.16
CA PHE A 84 23.05 25.87 11.32
C PHE A 84 24.13 26.52 12.18
N LYS A 85 25.11 27.21 11.59
CA LYS A 85 26.12 27.94 12.36
C LYS A 85 25.53 29.15 13.09
N GLU A 86 24.57 29.83 12.48
CA GLU A 86 23.89 30.98 13.09
C GLU A 86 23.00 30.52 14.25
N ASN A 87 22.13 29.54 14.04
CA ASN A 87 21.20 29.02 15.06
C ASN A 87 21.91 28.30 16.23
N PHE A 88 23.09 27.72 16.00
CA PHE A 88 23.86 26.95 16.98
C PHE A 88 25.25 27.54 17.20
N SER A 89 25.38 28.87 17.21
CA SER A 89 26.66 29.57 17.31
C SER A 89 27.42 29.27 18.60
N GLN A 90 26.74 28.85 19.66
CA GLN A 90 27.34 28.46 20.95
C GLN A 90 28.06 27.11 20.92
N TYR A 91 27.87 26.31 19.86
CA TYR A 91 28.46 24.98 19.74
C TYR A 91 29.65 24.94 18.78
N SER A 92 30.58 24.04 19.01
CA SER A 92 31.73 23.80 18.14
C SER A 92 31.31 23.26 16.75
N LYS A 93 32.22 23.35 15.76
CA LYS A 93 31.94 22.83 14.41
C LYS A 93 31.59 21.34 14.39
N ASP A 94 32.19 20.55 15.27
CA ASP A 94 31.92 19.10 15.32
C ASP A 94 30.60 18.79 16.04
N GLU A 95 30.25 19.58 17.03
CA GLU A 95 28.93 19.52 17.68
C GLU A 95 27.80 19.92 16.71
N ILE A 96 27.99 20.97 15.92
CA ILE A 96 27.03 21.36 14.87
C ILE A 96 26.83 20.24 13.85
N LYS A 97 27.87 19.48 13.49
CA LYS A 97 27.73 18.30 12.62
C LYS A 97 26.89 17.20 13.29
N GLN A 98 27.02 17.03 14.61
CA GLN A 98 26.20 16.07 15.35
C GLN A 98 24.76 16.54 15.48
N ILE A 99 24.51 17.82 15.72
CA ILE A 99 23.17 18.41 15.74
C ILE A 99 22.50 18.23 14.38
N LYS A 100 23.22 18.43 13.28
CA LYS A 100 22.70 18.26 11.93
C LYS A 100 22.22 16.82 11.65
N LYS A 101 22.77 15.80 12.31
CA LYS A 101 22.32 14.40 12.20
C LYS A 101 20.96 14.14 12.84
N LEU A 102 20.46 15.04 13.69
CA LEU A 102 19.11 14.96 14.28
C LEU A 102 18.03 15.27 13.25
N PHE A 103 18.39 15.94 12.16
CA PHE A 103 17.50 16.30 11.07
C PHE A 103 17.59 15.30 9.92
N TYR A 104 16.53 15.26 9.11
CA TYR A 104 16.52 14.48 7.89
C TYR A 104 17.68 14.85 6.95
N ARG A 105 18.35 13.85 6.43
CA ARG A 105 19.60 14.03 5.66
C ARG A 105 19.45 14.92 4.42
N LYS A 106 18.24 14.98 3.83
CA LYS A 106 17.93 15.83 2.67
C LYS A 106 17.18 17.12 3.06
N ILE A 107 17.54 17.71 4.19
CA ILE A 107 17.00 18.99 4.66
C ILE A 107 17.20 20.12 3.63
N ASP A 108 18.27 20.07 2.85
CA ASP A 108 18.53 20.96 1.72
C ASP A 108 17.42 20.91 0.68
N LYS A 109 16.91 19.72 0.34
CA LYS A 109 15.79 19.55 -0.58
C LYS A 109 14.44 19.98 0.02
N GLU A 110 14.24 19.82 1.31
CA GLU A 110 13.04 20.35 1.98
C GLU A 110 13.01 21.87 1.92
N THR A 111 14.17 22.52 2.19
CA THR A 111 14.32 23.98 2.12
C THR A 111 14.13 24.49 0.69
N GLN A 112 14.72 23.82 -0.30
CA GLN A 112 14.56 24.11 -1.72
C GLN A 112 13.09 24.06 -2.14
N SER A 113 12.41 22.95 -1.81
CA SER A 113 10.99 22.76 -2.14
C SER A 113 10.08 23.80 -1.48
N TYR A 114 10.47 24.31 -0.32
CA TYR A 114 9.74 25.39 0.35
C TYR A 114 9.91 26.72 -0.39
N LEU A 115 11.13 27.09 -0.77
CA LEU A 115 11.38 28.34 -1.50
C LEU A 115 10.76 28.30 -2.91
N LEU A 116 10.78 27.16 -3.58
CA LEU A 116 10.11 26.98 -4.88
C LEU A 116 8.60 27.29 -4.81
N LYS A 117 7.95 26.91 -3.71
CA LYS A 117 6.51 27.18 -3.52
C LYS A 117 6.24 28.60 -3.04
N ASN A 118 7.22 29.25 -2.47
CA ASN A 118 7.10 30.53 -1.78
C ASN A 118 8.29 31.45 -2.11
N PRO A 119 8.49 31.88 -3.37
CA PRO A 119 9.65 32.69 -3.78
C PRO A 119 9.75 34.03 -3.05
N GLN A 120 8.61 34.54 -2.54
CA GLN A 120 8.54 35.80 -1.81
C GLN A 120 9.35 35.82 -0.50
N TYR A 121 9.79 34.68 0.02
CA TYR A 121 10.59 34.58 1.24
C TYR A 121 12.11 34.71 0.98
N LEU A 122 12.51 34.96 -0.26
CA LEU A 122 13.91 35.26 -0.56
C LEU A 122 14.33 36.52 0.23
N ASN A 123 15.53 36.52 0.82
CA ASN A 123 16.05 37.55 1.74
C ASN A 123 15.26 37.72 3.05
N GLN A 124 14.39 36.77 3.42
CA GLN A 124 13.66 36.84 4.69
C GLN A 124 14.08 35.71 5.63
N LYS A 125 13.87 35.93 6.93
CA LYS A 125 13.96 34.92 7.97
C LYS A 125 12.59 34.30 8.18
N VAL A 126 12.51 32.99 8.09
CA VAL A 126 11.25 32.26 8.22
C VAL A 126 11.43 31.04 9.11
N GLU A 127 10.51 30.83 10.04
CA GLU A 127 10.46 29.58 10.83
C GLU A 127 9.88 28.46 10.00
N LEU A 128 10.65 27.38 9.82
CA LEU A 128 10.27 26.21 9.06
C LEU A 128 10.27 24.95 9.90
N LEU A 129 9.37 24.03 9.56
CA LEU A 129 9.30 22.71 10.14
C LEU A 129 10.14 21.73 9.30
N PHE A 130 11.23 21.28 9.86
CA PHE A 130 12.13 20.30 9.26
C PHE A 130 11.88 18.91 9.82
N THR A 131 11.83 17.93 8.93
CA THR A 131 11.68 16.53 9.33
C THR A 131 12.86 16.10 10.20
N ALA A 132 12.58 15.52 11.37
CA ALA A 132 13.59 14.89 12.22
C ALA A 132 14.13 13.61 11.57
N SER A 133 15.32 13.16 11.99
CA SER A 133 15.83 11.85 11.61
C SER A 133 14.95 10.73 12.17
N THR A 134 14.98 9.57 11.51
CA THR A 134 14.23 8.38 11.94
C THR A 134 14.48 8.03 13.41
N ASP A 135 15.73 8.10 13.86
CA ASP A 135 16.10 7.80 15.25
C ASP A 135 15.38 8.72 16.24
N ILE A 136 15.33 10.01 15.95
CA ILE A 136 14.62 11.00 16.79
C ILE A 136 13.11 10.76 16.74
N ASP A 137 12.57 10.46 15.58
CA ASP A 137 11.15 10.16 15.42
C ASP A 137 10.75 8.93 16.25
N GLN A 138 11.57 7.88 16.27
CA GLN A 138 11.34 6.69 17.10
C GLN A 138 11.45 6.99 18.61
N ILE A 139 12.40 7.85 19.00
CA ILE A 139 12.51 8.30 20.41
C ILE A 139 11.27 9.09 20.82
N HIS A 140 10.81 10.02 19.98
CA HIS A 140 9.63 10.85 20.27
C HIS A 140 8.34 10.03 20.35
N LYS A 141 8.24 8.96 19.58
CA LYS A 141 7.12 8.01 19.57
C LYS A 141 7.17 7.00 20.72
N GLY A 142 8.27 6.99 21.52
CA GLY A 142 8.43 6.05 22.63
C GLY A 142 8.82 4.62 22.21
N ASN A 143 9.16 4.42 20.94
CA ASN A 143 9.57 3.11 20.41
C ASN A 143 11.05 2.78 20.70
N PHE A 144 11.77 3.71 21.28
CA PHE A 144 13.19 3.57 21.57
C PHE A 144 13.46 3.72 23.06
N ASN A 145 14.16 2.72 23.65
CA ASN A 145 14.52 2.75 25.06
C ASN A 145 15.76 3.64 25.29
N ARG A 146 15.58 4.77 25.97
CA ARG A 146 16.65 5.73 26.29
C ARG A 146 17.71 5.16 27.27
N ASN A 147 17.38 4.10 28.01
CA ASN A 147 18.25 3.54 29.04
C ASN A 147 19.32 2.56 28.49
N ILE A 148 19.32 2.33 27.18
CA ILE A 148 20.35 1.50 26.53
C ILE A 148 21.70 2.25 26.59
N PRO A 149 22.83 1.56 26.87
CA PRO A 149 24.15 2.17 26.87
C PRO A 149 24.48 2.90 25.57
N GLU A 150 25.15 4.04 25.64
CA GLU A 150 25.44 4.90 24.47
C GLU A 150 26.11 4.15 23.32
N LYS A 151 26.99 3.19 23.61
CA LYS A 151 27.70 2.38 22.60
C LYS A 151 26.76 1.49 21.75
N GLN A 152 25.56 1.25 22.22
CA GLN A 152 24.55 0.42 21.54
C GLN A 152 23.45 1.27 20.89
N ARG A 153 23.56 2.59 20.93
CA ARG A 153 22.60 3.54 20.35
C ARG A 153 23.17 4.20 19.10
N SER A 154 22.31 4.50 18.13
CA SER A 154 22.62 5.35 16.98
C SER A 154 22.78 6.83 17.34
N ILE A 155 22.21 7.25 18.49
CA ILE A 155 22.21 8.61 19.01
C ILE A 155 23.03 8.65 20.29
N ASN A 156 23.97 9.60 20.38
CA ASN A 156 24.79 9.79 21.56
C ASN A 156 24.11 10.70 22.62
N ASN A 157 24.71 10.77 23.82
CA ASN A 157 24.15 11.54 24.93
C ASN A 157 24.07 13.05 24.64
N PHE A 158 25.02 13.60 23.89
CA PHE A 158 25.00 15.01 23.46
C PHE A 158 23.78 15.28 22.57
N GLN A 159 23.54 14.42 21.59
CA GLN A 159 22.39 14.53 20.67
C GLN A 159 21.05 14.40 21.41
N LEU A 160 20.96 13.51 22.42
CA LEU A 160 19.78 13.44 23.28
C LEU A 160 19.56 14.72 24.08
N GLY A 161 20.63 15.31 24.63
CA GLY A 161 20.54 16.58 25.36
C GLY A 161 20.03 17.72 24.45
N ILE A 162 20.51 17.80 23.21
CA ILE A 162 20.00 18.78 22.24
C ILE A 162 18.53 18.53 21.93
N TYR A 163 18.13 17.26 21.73
CA TYR A 163 16.73 16.91 21.49
C TYR A 163 15.84 17.31 22.68
N ASP A 164 16.29 17.08 23.92
CA ASP A 164 15.55 17.49 25.12
C ASP A 164 15.40 19.02 25.21
N GLN A 165 16.43 19.80 24.87
CA GLN A 165 16.33 21.26 24.73
C GLN A 165 15.29 21.68 23.67
N PHE A 166 15.20 20.98 22.53
CA PHE A 166 14.15 21.26 21.56
C PHE A 166 12.75 20.98 22.11
N ILE A 167 12.59 19.95 22.97
CA ILE A 167 11.32 19.67 23.66
C ILE A 167 10.99 20.80 24.63
N GLU A 168 11.92 21.17 25.51
CA GLU A 168 11.74 22.21 26.55
C GLU A 168 11.39 23.56 25.92
N THR A 169 12.00 23.90 24.79
CA THR A 169 11.71 25.14 24.03
C THR A 169 10.45 25.06 23.18
N GLY A 170 9.71 23.93 23.20
CA GLY A 170 8.49 23.76 22.41
C GLY A 170 8.70 23.71 20.90
N LYS A 171 9.93 23.53 20.44
CA LYS A 171 10.31 23.49 19.02
C LYS A 171 10.12 22.12 18.36
N VAL A 172 9.72 21.09 19.11
CA VAL A 172 9.36 19.78 18.57
C VAL A 172 7.87 19.76 18.26
N LYS A 173 7.52 19.42 17.03
CA LYS A 173 6.12 19.35 16.58
C LYS A 173 5.83 17.98 15.95
N LYS A 174 4.67 17.43 16.27
CA LYS A 174 4.11 16.25 15.62
C LYS A 174 3.30 16.71 14.41
N VAL A 175 3.70 16.29 13.21
CA VAL A 175 3.10 16.74 11.94
C VAL A 175 2.56 15.54 11.18
N PHE A 176 1.41 15.68 10.51
CA PHE A 176 0.87 14.63 9.65
C PHE A 176 1.83 14.31 8.51
N ASN A 177 2.13 13.03 8.33
CA ASN A 177 3.10 12.58 7.32
C ASN A 177 2.45 12.43 5.93
N LYS A 178 2.18 13.58 5.28
CA LYS A 178 1.62 13.60 3.92
C LYS A 178 2.49 12.83 2.93
N ARG A 179 3.81 12.84 3.12
CA ARG A 179 4.78 12.16 2.25
C ARG A 179 4.56 10.65 2.23
N TYR A 180 4.12 10.06 3.35
CA TYR A 180 3.78 8.64 3.41
C TYR A 180 2.77 8.21 2.34
N PHE A 181 1.80 9.07 2.01
CA PHE A 181 0.76 8.80 1.02
C PHE A 181 1.11 9.24 -0.41
N THR A 182 2.12 10.10 -0.58
CA THR A 182 2.44 10.70 -1.89
C THR A 182 3.75 10.24 -2.47
N SER A 183 4.63 9.65 -1.66
CA SER A 183 5.94 9.17 -2.09
C SER A 183 5.93 7.67 -2.38
N GLY A 184 6.86 7.24 -3.21
CA GLY A 184 7.15 5.85 -3.44
C GLY A 184 8.07 5.25 -2.37
N ASP A 185 8.53 4.03 -2.63
CA ASP A 185 9.54 3.37 -1.81
C ASP A 185 10.87 4.13 -1.85
N SER A 186 11.57 4.16 -0.73
CA SER A 186 12.85 4.85 -0.60
C SER A 186 13.73 4.15 0.43
N ARG A 187 15.06 4.18 0.19
CA ARG A 187 16.06 3.71 1.17
C ARG A 187 16.16 4.62 2.39
N ASP A 188 15.77 5.89 2.27
CA ASP A 188 15.69 6.83 3.39
C ASP A 188 14.30 6.71 4.03
N PRO A 189 14.15 6.19 5.26
CA PRO A 189 12.84 5.96 5.89
C PRO A 189 11.98 7.24 5.98
N GLU A 190 12.62 8.41 6.17
CA GLU A 190 11.95 9.71 6.26
C GLU A 190 11.28 10.13 4.94
N SER A 191 11.72 9.57 3.81
CA SER A 191 11.16 9.84 2.48
C SER A 191 10.35 8.68 1.91
N ALA A 192 10.32 7.54 2.59
CA ALA A 192 9.56 6.38 2.15
C ALA A 192 8.05 6.62 2.25
N GLY A 193 7.33 6.10 1.28
CA GLY A 193 5.88 6.14 1.23
C GLY A 193 5.28 4.91 0.57
N VAL A 194 3.97 4.78 0.60
CA VAL A 194 3.23 3.62 0.09
C VAL A 194 2.60 3.85 -1.29
N ALA A 195 2.69 5.08 -1.84
CA ALA A 195 1.97 5.43 -3.07
C ALA A 195 2.30 4.50 -4.24
N SER A 196 3.58 4.22 -4.49
CA SER A 196 3.98 3.34 -5.61
C SER A 196 3.49 1.90 -5.42
N SER A 197 3.54 1.38 -4.18
CA SER A 197 3.08 0.02 -3.87
C SER A 197 1.56 -0.10 -4.02
N VAL A 198 0.80 0.90 -3.55
CA VAL A 198 -0.66 0.95 -3.71
C VAL A 198 -1.02 1.04 -5.20
N MET A 199 -0.41 1.95 -5.95
CA MET A 199 -0.66 2.09 -7.38
C MET A 199 -0.27 0.83 -8.16
N GLY A 200 0.87 0.22 -7.81
CA GLY A 200 1.28 -1.06 -8.38
C GLY A 200 0.25 -2.17 -8.16
N SER A 201 -0.29 -2.27 -6.94
CA SER A 201 -1.34 -3.24 -6.61
C SER A 201 -2.65 -2.96 -7.37
N VAL A 202 -3.06 -1.69 -7.46
CA VAL A 202 -4.25 -1.28 -8.22
C VAL A 202 -4.12 -1.68 -9.69
N PHE A 203 -2.99 -1.36 -10.32
CA PHE A 203 -2.76 -1.75 -11.72
C PHE A 203 -2.69 -3.26 -11.90
N THR A 204 -2.07 -4.00 -10.99
CA THR A 204 -2.01 -5.46 -11.04
C THR A 204 -3.41 -6.07 -10.97
N ILE A 205 -4.25 -5.61 -10.05
CA ILE A 205 -5.64 -6.08 -9.91
C ILE A 205 -6.47 -5.68 -11.14
N LEU A 206 -6.31 -4.46 -11.64
CA LEU A 206 -7.01 -4.00 -12.82
C LEU A 206 -6.69 -4.85 -14.06
N ILE A 207 -5.41 -5.13 -14.30
CA ILE A 207 -4.97 -6.00 -15.40
C ILE A 207 -5.54 -7.40 -15.24
N CYS A 208 -5.44 -7.97 -14.01
CA CYS A 208 -6.03 -9.27 -13.70
C CYS A 208 -7.53 -9.29 -14.03
N PHE A 209 -8.27 -8.30 -13.56
CA PHE A 209 -9.71 -8.19 -13.80
C PHE A 209 -10.04 -8.05 -15.29
N LEU A 210 -9.38 -7.14 -16.00
CA LEU A 210 -9.63 -6.89 -17.42
C LEU A 210 -9.31 -8.09 -18.32
N LEU A 211 -8.35 -8.92 -17.93
CA LEU A 211 -8.03 -10.14 -18.66
C LEU A 211 -8.92 -11.31 -18.26
N SER A 212 -9.06 -11.60 -16.97
CA SER A 212 -9.75 -12.81 -16.52
C SER A 212 -11.28 -12.68 -16.61
N PHE A 213 -11.86 -11.57 -16.21
CA PHE A 213 -13.31 -11.44 -16.06
C PHE A 213 -14.06 -11.50 -17.40
N PRO A 214 -13.72 -10.70 -18.42
CA PRO A 214 -14.40 -10.78 -19.72
C PRO A 214 -14.21 -12.14 -20.39
N ILE A 215 -12.99 -12.68 -20.39
CA ILE A 215 -12.69 -13.97 -21.01
C ILE A 215 -13.48 -15.08 -20.32
N ALA A 216 -13.51 -15.10 -18.99
CA ALA A 216 -14.23 -16.11 -18.21
C ALA A 216 -15.75 -16.06 -18.46
N ILE A 217 -16.35 -14.85 -18.51
CA ILE A 217 -17.78 -14.69 -18.78
C ILE A 217 -18.12 -15.21 -20.19
N PHE A 218 -17.39 -14.77 -21.22
CA PHE A 218 -17.66 -15.20 -22.58
C PHE A 218 -17.44 -16.70 -22.76
N ALA A 219 -16.37 -17.27 -22.15
CA ALA A 219 -16.14 -18.70 -22.16
C ALA A 219 -17.27 -19.47 -21.46
N SER A 220 -17.75 -18.97 -20.32
CA SER A 220 -18.84 -19.60 -19.57
C SER A 220 -20.17 -19.57 -20.34
N ILE A 221 -20.50 -18.44 -20.94
CA ILE A 221 -21.71 -18.29 -21.79
C ILE A 221 -21.61 -19.24 -22.99
N TYR A 222 -20.45 -19.27 -23.66
CA TYR A 222 -20.26 -20.18 -24.79
C TYR A 222 -20.45 -21.65 -24.40
N LEU A 223 -19.76 -22.07 -23.32
CA LEU A 223 -19.79 -23.47 -22.87
C LEU A 223 -21.18 -23.92 -22.38
N GLU A 224 -21.94 -23.01 -21.73
CA GLU A 224 -23.23 -23.38 -21.15
C GLU A 224 -24.40 -23.22 -22.11
N GLU A 225 -24.38 -22.20 -22.97
CA GLU A 225 -25.53 -21.86 -23.80
C GLU A 225 -25.35 -22.21 -25.27
N PHE A 226 -24.12 -22.28 -25.80
CA PHE A 226 -23.87 -22.44 -27.23
C PHE A 226 -23.13 -23.72 -27.58
N ALA A 227 -22.28 -24.25 -26.72
CA ALA A 227 -21.50 -25.45 -27.01
C ALA A 227 -22.40 -26.68 -27.15
N LYS A 228 -22.11 -27.49 -28.16
CA LYS A 228 -22.77 -28.80 -28.32
C LYS A 228 -22.10 -29.80 -27.39
N SER A 229 -22.93 -30.69 -26.79
CA SER A 229 -22.41 -31.83 -26.02
C SER A 229 -21.55 -32.71 -26.91
N GLY A 230 -20.33 -33.04 -26.46
CA GLY A 230 -19.39 -33.85 -27.21
C GLY A 230 -18.00 -33.88 -26.63
N LYS A 231 -17.15 -34.77 -27.13
CA LYS A 231 -15.79 -35.04 -26.62
C LYS A 231 -14.93 -33.78 -26.47
N VAL A 232 -15.07 -32.79 -27.34
CA VAL A 232 -14.30 -31.54 -27.30
C VAL A 232 -14.75 -30.68 -26.13
N THR A 233 -16.06 -30.50 -25.93
CA THR A 233 -16.62 -29.74 -24.81
C THR A 233 -16.25 -30.39 -23.49
N ASP A 234 -16.38 -31.74 -23.39
CA ASP A 234 -16.00 -32.50 -22.19
C ASP A 234 -14.50 -32.35 -21.88
N LEU A 235 -13.64 -32.38 -22.90
CA LEU A 235 -12.21 -32.18 -22.74
C LEU A 235 -11.90 -30.77 -22.21
N ILE A 236 -12.56 -29.75 -22.73
CA ILE A 236 -12.40 -28.36 -22.25
C ILE A 236 -12.85 -28.23 -20.78
N GLU A 237 -13.99 -28.83 -20.43
CA GLU A 237 -14.50 -28.83 -19.05
C GLU A 237 -13.55 -29.48 -18.06
N ILE A 238 -13.02 -30.67 -18.42
CA ILE A 238 -12.05 -31.39 -17.60
C ILE A 238 -10.80 -30.53 -17.40
N ASN A 239 -10.29 -29.88 -18.46
CA ASN A 239 -9.11 -29.03 -18.35
C ASN A 239 -9.35 -27.77 -17.48
N ILE A 240 -10.51 -27.11 -17.58
CA ILE A 240 -10.86 -25.99 -16.73
C ILE A 240 -10.89 -26.41 -15.26
N ASN A 241 -11.53 -27.55 -14.95
CA ASN A 241 -11.59 -28.07 -13.59
C ASN A 241 -10.20 -28.45 -13.05
N ASN A 242 -9.38 -29.08 -13.89
CA ASN A 242 -8.00 -29.42 -13.54
C ASN A 242 -7.15 -28.17 -13.28
N LEU A 243 -7.27 -27.13 -14.12
CA LEU A 243 -6.57 -25.85 -13.90
C LEU A 243 -7.01 -25.17 -12.62
N ALA A 244 -8.30 -25.23 -12.25
CA ALA A 244 -8.80 -24.69 -10.98
C ALA A 244 -8.21 -25.40 -9.75
N ALA A 245 -7.79 -26.66 -9.90
CA ALA A 245 -7.17 -27.45 -8.84
C ALA A 245 -5.64 -27.27 -8.74
N VAL A 246 -5.01 -26.55 -9.68
CA VAL A 246 -3.56 -26.33 -9.70
C VAL A 246 -3.13 -25.41 -8.55
N PRO A 247 -2.12 -25.79 -7.74
CA PRO A 247 -1.57 -24.93 -6.71
C PRO A 247 -1.06 -23.60 -7.28
N SER A 248 -1.37 -22.47 -6.61
CA SER A 248 -1.02 -21.12 -7.07
C SER A 248 0.47 -20.90 -7.36
N ILE A 249 1.35 -21.63 -6.66
CA ILE A 249 2.80 -21.58 -6.88
C ILE A 249 3.20 -21.97 -8.32
N ILE A 250 2.46 -22.88 -8.94
CA ILE A 250 2.75 -23.34 -10.31
C ILE A 250 2.48 -22.20 -11.30
N PHE A 251 1.42 -21.40 -11.11
CA PHE A 251 1.17 -20.22 -11.94
C PHE A 251 2.28 -19.17 -11.79
N GLY A 252 2.85 -19.01 -10.58
CA GLY A 252 4.02 -18.17 -10.37
C GLY A 252 5.25 -18.66 -11.13
N LEU A 253 5.53 -19.96 -11.11
CA LEU A 253 6.62 -20.59 -11.86
C LEU A 253 6.40 -20.49 -13.38
N LEU A 254 5.18 -20.68 -13.84
CA LEU A 254 4.80 -20.51 -15.25
C LEU A 254 5.00 -19.04 -15.69
N GLY A 255 4.63 -18.08 -14.85
CA GLY A 255 4.90 -16.67 -15.08
C GLY A 255 6.40 -16.39 -15.21
N LEU A 256 7.23 -16.95 -14.32
CA LEU A 256 8.67 -16.85 -14.39
C LEU A 256 9.24 -17.47 -15.68
N GLY A 257 8.82 -18.68 -16.01
CA GLY A 257 9.33 -19.43 -17.17
C GLY A 257 8.87 -18.83 -18.50
N ILE A 258 7.59 -18.57 -18.64
CA ILE A 258 7.00 -18.13 -19.90
C ILE A 258 7.06 -16.61 -20.05
N LEU A 259 6.50 -15.85 -19.08
CA LEU A 259 6.38 -14.40 -19.27
C LEU A 259 7.73 -13.69 -19.19
N LEU A 260 8.58 -14.05 -18.23
CA LEU A 260 9.87 -13.39 -18.05
C LEU A 260 10.95 -13.95 -18.94
N ASN A 261 11.10 -15.29 -19.03
CA ASN A 261 12.22 -15.88 -19.75
C ASN A 261 11.93 -16.07 -21.24
N PHE A 262 10.74 -16.53 -21.62
CA PHE A 262 10.41 -16.76 -23.03
C PHE A 262 9.95 -15.48 -23.74
N PHE A 263 9.01 -14.72 -23.16
CA PHE A 263 8.54 -13.45 -23.74
C PHE A 263 9.43 -12.26 -23.39
N GLY A 264 10.40 -12.38 -22.49
CA GLY A 264 11.32 -11.30 -22.13
C GLY A 264 10.67 -10.12 -21.43
N LEU A 265 9.52 -10.29 -20.79
CA LEU A 265 8.83 -9.20 -20.11
C LEU A 265 9.65 -8.73 -18.90
N PRO A 266 9.60 -7.43 -18.58
CA PRO A 266 10.38 -6.87 -17.47
C PRO A 266 9.89 -7.41 -16.13
N ARG A 267 10.84 -7.73 -15.23
CA ARG A 267 10.57 -8.18 -13.87
C ARG A 267 9.89 -7.07 -13.04
N SER A 268 9.16 -7.48 -12.03
CA SER A 268 8.55 -6.57 -11.03
C SER A 268 7.60 -5.53 -11.63
N THR A 269 6.89 -5.88 -12.71
CA THR A 269 5.87 -5.02 -13.30
C THR A 269 4.46 -5.49 -12.94
N SER A 270 3.55 -4.52 -12.79
CA SER A 270 2.12 -4.79 -12.58
C SER A 270 1.50 -5.61 -13.71
N LEU A 271 2.03 -5.47 -14.93
CA LEU A 271 1.57 -6.23 -16.09
C LEU A 271 1.79 -7.73 -15.88
N VAL A 272 3.02 -8.14 -15.59
CA VAL A 272 3.36 -9.55 -15.38
C VAL A 272 2.59 -10.12 -14.19
N GLY A 273 2.55 -9.39 -13.08
CA GLY A 273 1.76 -9.80 -11.90
C GLY A 273 0.28 -9.99 -12.21
N GLY A 274 -0.32 -9.05 -12.94
CA GLY A 274 -1.71 -9.11 -13.36
C GLY A 274 -2.02 -10.25 -14.31
N MET A 275 -1.13 -10.56 -15.26
CA MET A 275 -1.27 -11.70 -16.17
C MET A 275 -1.20 -13.04 -15.41
N VAL A 276 -0.23 -13.19 -14.51
CA VAL A 276 -0.12 -14.42 -13.69
C VAL A 276 -1.36 -14.62 -12.82
N LEU A 277 -1.83 -13.57 -12.17
CA LEU A 277 -3.06 -13.62 -11.37
C LEU A 277 -4.28 -13.93 -12.25
N SER A 278 -4.33 -13.42 -13.48
CA SER A 278 -5.44 -13.72 -14.40
C SER A 278 -5.51 -15.18 -14.78
N PHE A 279 -4.37 -15.83 -15.05
CA PHE A 279 -4.33 -17.28 -15.32
C PHE A 279 -4.83 -18.11 -14.14
N MET A 280 -4.52 -17.69 -12.92
CA MET A 280 -4.96 -18.36 -11.70
C MET A 280 -6.47 -18.17 -11.44
N THR A 281 -7.00 -16.97 -11.68
CA THR A 281 -8.40 -16.64 -11.36
C THR A 281 -9.38 -17.05 -12.46
N LEU A 282 -8.94 -17.12 -13.72
CA LEU A 282 -9.77 -17.41 -14.88
C LEU A 282 -10.58 -18.72 -14.75
N PRO A 283 -9.99 -19.89 -14.41
CA PRO A 283 -10.74 -21.13 -14.25
C PRO A 283 -11.80 -21.04 -13.15
N THR A 284 -11.47 -20.41 -12.03
CA THR A 284 -12.37 -20.22 -10.88
C THR A 284 -13.59 -19.38 -11.27
N ILE A 285 -13.38 -18.29 -12.02
CA ILE A 285 -14.46 -17.44 -12.50
C ILE A 285 -15.34 -18.20 -13.50
N ILE A 286 -14.74 -18.98 -14.43
CA ILE A 286 -15.50 -19.80 -15.38
C ILE A 286 -16.43 -20.76 -14.63
N VAL A 287 -15.92 -21.50 -13.64
CA VAL A 287 -16.72 -22.46 -12.87
C VAL A 287 -17.85 -21.76 -12.13
N ALA A 288 -17.57 -20.61 -11.49
CA ALA A 288 -18.59 -19.83 -10.78
C ALA A 288 -19.68 -19.29 -11.73
N CYS A 289 -19.29 -18.69 -12.85
CA CYS A 289 -20.23 -18.17 -13.85
C CYS A 289 -21.11 -19.27 -14.43
N ARG A 290 -20.53 -20.44 -14.77
CA ARG A 290 -21.31 -21.58 -15.27
C ARG A 290 -22.30 -22.07 -14.24
N SER A 291 -21.92 -22.14 -12.97
CA SER A 291 -22.83 -22.53 -11.89
C SER A 291 -24.00 -21.56 -11.76
N SER A 292 -23.76 -20.26 -11.87
CA SER A 292 -24.81 -19.23 -11.88
C SER A 292 -25.73 -19.35 -13.10
N LEU A 293 -25.19 -19.56 -14.29
CA LEU A 293 -25.98 -19.75 -15.51
C LEU A 293 -26.86 -21.01 -15.41
N ARG A 294 -26.37 -22.10 -14.85
CA ARG A 294 -27.14 -23.36 -14.62
C ARG A 294 -28.27 -23.18 -13.60
N ALA A 295 -28.12 -22.26 -12.65
CA ALA A 295 -29.15 -21.99 -11.65
C ALA A 295 -30.43 -21.35 -12.23
N VAL A 296 -30.34 -20.72 -13.39
CA VAL A 296 -31.50 -20.13 -14.09
C VAL A 296 -32.42 -21.24 -14.62
N PRO A 297 -33.72 -21.27 -14.26
CA PRO A 297 -34.64 -22.30 -14.66
C PRO A 297 -34.76 -22.46 -16.19
N PRO A 298 -34.80 -23.69 -16.73
CA PRO A 298 -34.99 -23.96 -18.18
C PRO A 298 -36.26 -23.32 -18.76
N SER A 299 -37.34 -23.22 -17.96
CA SER A 299 -38.61 -22.63 -18.38
C SER A 299 -38.48 -21.18 -18.84
N ILE A 300 -37.53 -20.43 -18.31
CA ILE A 300 -37.27 -19.04 -18.77
C ILE A 300 -36.69 -19.04 -20.17
N ARG A 301 -35.79 -19.96 -20.49
CA ARG A 301 -35.22 -20.10 -21.82
C ARG A 301 -36.29 -20.55 -22.83
N GLU A 302 -37.05 -21.57 -22.49
CA GLU A 302 -38.12 -22.13 -23.33
C GLU A 302 -39.22 -21.09 -23.55
N GLY A 303 -39.65 -20.36 -22.52
CA GLY A 303 -40.66 -19.34 -22.62
C GLY A 303 -40.25 -18.19 -23.55
N ALA A 304 -39.04 -17.73 -23.43
CA ALA A 304 -38.52 -16.66 -24.32
C ALA A 304 -38.40 -17.14 -25.78
N LEU A 305 -37.94 -18.37 -26.03
CA LEU A 305 -37.91 -18.95 -27.37
C LEU A 305 -39.31 -19.14 -27.95
N ALA A 306 -40.30 -19.55 -27.17
CA ALA A 306 -41.68 -19.69 -27.58
C ALA A 306 -42.33 -18.32 -28.01
N LEU A 307 -41.87 -17.22 -27.43
CA LEU A 307 -42.26 -15.86 -27.83
C LEU A 307 -41.51 -15.34 -29.05
N GLY A 308 -40.65 -16.17 -29.68
CA GLY A 308 -39.93 -15.82 -30.90
C GLY A 308 -38.57 -15.13 -30.67
N ALA A 309 -38.06 -15.09 -29.45
CA ALA A 309 -36.73 -14.54 -29.19
C ALA A 309 -35.64 -15.41 -29.82
N THR A 310 -34.61 -14.79 -30.36
CA THR A 310 -33.42 -15.49 -30.83
C THR A 310 -32.59 -16.01 -29.64
N LYS A 311 -31.78 -17.04 -29.88
CA LYS A 311 -30.93 -17.60 -28.80
C LYS A 311 -30.05 -16.56 -28.12
N ASN A 312 -29.48 -15.64 -28.89
CA ASN A 312 -28.70 -14.53 -28.32
C ASN A 312 -29.54 -13.61 -27.44
N GLN A 313 -30.77 -13.27 -27.85
CA GLN A 313 -31.67 -12.46 -27.05
C GLN A 313 -32.06 -13.16 -25.75
N VAL A 314 -32.32 -14.46 -25.79
CA VAL A 314 -32.60 -15.25 -24.57
C VAL A 314 -31.42 -15.16 -23.60
N VAL A 315 -30.21 -15.36 -24.08
CA VAL A 315 -29.00 -15.35 -23.21
C VAL A 315 -28.77 -13.95 -22.65
N PHE A 316 -28.68 -12.92 -23.47
CA PHE A 316 -28.26 -11.60 -23.02
C PHE A 316 -29.36 -10.79 -22.33
N HIS A 317 -30.63 -11.00 -22.65
CA HIS A 317 -31.75 -10.25 -22.08
C HIS A 317 -32.50 -10.97 -20.94
N HIS A 318 -32.39 -12.28 -20.86
CA HIS A 318 -33.12 -13.06 -19.85
C HIS A 318 -32.19 -13.87 -18.93
N VAL A 319 -31.30 -14.70 -19.50
CA VAL A 319 -30.48 -15.61 -18.68
C VAL A 319 -29.39 -14.86 -17.91
N LEU A 320 -28.62 -14.06 -18.61
CA LEU A 320 -27.48 -13.34 -18.00
C LEU A 320 -27.89 -12.36 -16.89
N PRO A 321 -28.95 -11.54 -17.04
CA PRO A 321 -29.39 -10.66 -15.96
C PRO A 321 -29.92 -11.42 -14.72
N LEU A 322 -30.43 -12.63 -14.90
CA LEU A 322 -30.93 -13.46 -13.79
C LEU A 322 -29.80 -14.27 -13.12
N ALA A 323 -28.71 -14.51 -13.83
CA ALA A 323 -27.54 -15.24 -13.34
C ALA A 323 -26.58 -14.34 -12.54
N MET A 324 -26.69 -13.01 -12.67
CA MET A 324 -25.90 -12.01 -11.95
C MET A 324 -26.54 -11.67 -10.60
#